data_573975779928e5ec36f06da348f64136
#
_entry.id   573975779928e5ec36f06da348f64136
#
_cell.length_a   1.000
_cell.length_b   1.000
_cell.length_c   1.000
_cell.angle_alpha   90.00
_cell.angle_beta   90.00
_cell.angle_gamma   90.00
#
_symmetry.space_group_name_H-M   'P 1'
#
loop_
_entity.id
_entity.type
_entity.pdbx_description
1 polymer ?
#
loop_
_entity_poly.entity_id
_entity_poly.type
_entity_poly.pdbx_seq_one_letter_code
_entity_poly.pdbx_strand_id
1 'polypeptide(L)'
;MNRPRDNAADHPSGTTADREPASPTVLVSSCLLGLATRYDGTDNLSPEVMEYLQASGLIPIPVCPEQLAGLPTPRPKCWFSQGDGDSVLDGTGKLCDENHQDVTDLFREGARECLKIARLTGSKIAILQQRSPSCGSRKIYRNEVLLEGTGVTAALLKRSGLKIFSDDHLPAEKP
;
A
#
# COMPACT_ATOMS: atom_id res chain seq x y z
N MET A 1 29.82 -42.74 -47.79
CA MET A 1 30.60 -41.48 -47.62
C MET A 1 29.76 -40.55 -46.74
N ASN A 2 29.95 -40.58 -45.43
CA ASN A 2 29.23 -39.78 -44.47
C ASN A 2 30.19 -38.70 -43.97
N ARG A 3 29.81 -37.44 -44.12
CA ARG A 3 30.51 -36.29 -43.49
C ARG A 3 29.86 -35.98 -42.16
N PRO A 4 30.60 -35.80 -41.06
CA PRO A 4 30.07 -35.30 -39.83
C PRO A 4 29.88 -33.78 -39.96
N ARG A 5 28.75 -33.25 -39.38
CA ARG A 5 28.50 -31.83 -39.25
C ARG A 5 28.95 -31.43 -37.84
N ASP A 6 30.08 -30.77 -37.76
CA ASP A 6 30.48 -30.02 -36.58
C ASP A 6 29.66 -28.75 -36.51
N ASN A 7 28.80 -28.67 -35.53
CA ASN A 7 28.05 -27.45 -35.19
C ASN A 7 28.41 -27.05 -33.77
N ALA A 8 29.59 -26.43 -33.62
CA ALA A 8 29.96 -25.72 -32.41
C ALA A 8 29.23 -24.39 -32.42
N ALA A 9 28.09 -24.33 -31.70
CA ALA A 9 27.46 -23.06 -31.40
C ALA A 9 28.26 -22.38 -30.31
N ASP A 10 29.00 -21.38 -30.71
CA ASP A 10 29.69 -20.43 -29.84
C ASP A 10 28.62 -19.63 -29.11
N HIS A 11 28.44 -19.88 -27.81
CA HIS A 11 27.61 -19.06 -26.96
C HIS A 11 28.45 -17.84 -26.55
N PRO A 12 28.06 -16.63 -26.90
CA PRO A 12 28.72 -15.46 -26.38
C PRO A 12 28.51 -15.42 -24.85
N SER A 13 29.62 -15.53 -24.11
CA SER A 13 29.70 -15.23 -22.69
C SER A 13 29.25 -13.80 -22.47
N GLY A 14 27.95 -13.65 -22.16
CA GLY A 14 27.39 -12.36 -21.78
C GLY A 14 28.05 -11.89 -20.50
N THR A 15 28.90 -10.88 -20.61
CA THR A 15 29.37 -10.06 -19.51
C THR A 15 28.16 -9.66 -18.69
N THR A 16 28.19 -9.96 -17.38
CA THR A 16 27.29 -9.38 -16.40
C THR A 16 27.52 -7.88 -16.41
N ALA A 17 26.80 -7.18 -17.30
CA ALA A 17 26.71 -5.73 -17.23
C ALA A 17 26.24 -5.38 -15.82
N ASP A 18 26.99 -4.51 -15.16
CA ASP A 18 26.65 -3.92 -13.87
C ASP A 18 25.22 -3.39 -13.96
N ARG A 19 24.24 -4.17 -13.46
CA ARG A 19 22.89 -3.67 -13.31
C ARG A 19 22.96 -2.63 -12.23
N GLU A 20 22.75 -1.37 -12.57
CA GLU A 20 22.49 -0.35 -11.57
C GLU A 20 21.46 -0.89 -10.60
N PRO A 21 21.66 -0.68 -9.27
CA PRO A 21 20.70 -1.15 -8.29
C PRO A 21 19.33 -0.61 -8.64
N ALA A 22 18.37 -1.51 -8.84
CA ALA A 22 17.01 -1.11 -9.18
C ALA A 22 16.50 -0.11 -8.13
N SER A 23 15.95 1.01 -8.59
CA SER A 23 15.39 2.03 -7.67
C SER A 23 14.42 1.38 -6.69
N PRO A 24 14.54 1.68 -5.39
CA PRO A 24 13.71 1.02 -4.38
C PRO A 24 12.24 1.37 -4.57
N THR A 25 11.37 0.39 -4.35
CA THR A 25 9.91 0.56 -4.45
C THR A 25 9.31 0.98 -3.12
N VAL A 26 8.21 1.73 -3.17
CA VAL A 26 7.43 2.17 -2.02
C VAL A 26 5.94 2.00 -2.28
N LEU A 27 5.19 1.40 -1.35
CA LEU A 27 3.73 1.40 -1.45
C LEU A 27 3.19 2.81 -1.19
N VAL A 28 2.28 3.27 -2.03
CA VAL A 28 1.64 4.59 -1.85
C VAL A 28 0.13 4.44 -1.97
N SER A 29 -0.61 5.05 -1.05
CA SER A 29 -2.07 5.14 -1.22
C SER A 29 -2.41 5.79 -2.55
N SER A 30 -3.14 5.08 -3.41
CA SER A 30 -3.41 5.48 -4.80
C SER A 30 -4.00 6.89 -4.90
N CYS A 31 -4.86 7.28 -3.95
CA CYS A 31 -5.46 8.61 -3.92
C CYS A 31 -4.42 9.73 -3.73
N LEU A 32 -3.30 9.49 -3.05
CA LEU A 32 -2.23 10.47 -2.88
C LEU A 32 -1.46 10.74 -4.19
N LEU A 33 -1.57 9.85 -5.15
CA LEU A 33 -1.00 9.96 -6.49
C LEU A 33 -1.99 10.54 -7.52
N GLY A 34 -3.15 11.03 -7.09
CA GLY A 34 -4.19 11.59 -7.97
C GLY A 34 -5.11 10.56 -8.62
N LEU A 35 -5.08 9.30 -8.16
CA LEU A 35 -6.01 8.29 -8.65
C LEU A 35 -7.34 8.39 -7.90
N ALA A 36 -8.45 8.41 -8.63
CA ALA A 36 -9.82 8.54 -8.10
C ALA A 36 -10.27 7.26 -7.37
N THR A 37 -9.64 6.96 -6.25
CA THR A 37 -9.83 5.71 -5.50
C THR A 37 -10.44 5.90 -4.12
N ARG A 38 -10.75 7.14 -3.73
CA ARG A 38 -11.43 7.42 -2.47
C ARG A 38 -12.86 6.90 -2.51
N TYR A 39 -13.47 6.75 -1.33
CA TYR A 39 -14.84 6.24 -1.18
C TYR A 39 -15.87 7.06 -1.98
N ASP A 40 -15.66 8.37 -2.12
CA ASP A 40 -16.52 9.32 -2.85
C ASP A 40 -16.18 9.43 -4.35
N GLY A 41 -15.25 8.63 -4.86
CA GLY A 41 -14.81 8.67 -6.25
C GLY A 41 -13.87 9.83 -6.59
N THR A 42 -13.37 10.55 -5.59
CA THR A 42 -12.36 11.59 -5.75
C THR A 42 -10.95 11.04 -5.49
N ASP A 43 -9.95 11.91 -5.62
CA ASP A 43 -8.58 11.67 -5.20
C ASP A 43 -8.20 12.58 -4.00
N ASN A 44 -6.97 12.49 -3.57
CA ASN A 44 -6.36 13.36 -2.57
C ASN A 44 -4.90 13.60 -2.96
N LEU A 45 -4.67 14.01 -4.22
CA LEU A 45 -3.32 14.28 -4.73
C LEU A 45 -2.52 15.12 -3.72
N SER A 46 -1.37 14.60 -3.31
CA SER A 46 -0.44 15.32 -2.44
C SER A 46 0.80 15.74 -3.23
N PRO A 47 0.96 17.04 -3.52
CA PRO A 47 2.19 17.55 -4.12
C PRO A 47 3.43 17.20 -3.32
N GLU A 48 3.36 17.23 -2.00
CA GLU A 48 4.48 16.94 -1.09
C GLU A 48 4.93 15.47 -1.23
N VAL A 49 3.98 14.54 -1.36
CA VAL A 49 4.29 13.12 -1.61
C VAL A 49 4.94 12.96 -2.99
N MET A 50 4.43 13.62 -4.01
CA MET A 50 4.99 13.56 -5.37
C MET A 50 6.43 14.11 -5.41
N GLU A 51 6.67 15.25 -4.79
CA GLU A 51 8.00 15.87 -4.68
C GLU A 51 8.96 14.95 -3.92
N TYR A 52 8.52 14.37 -2.79
CA TYR A 52 9.32 13.42 -2.02
C TYR A 52 9.71 12.19 -2.83
N LEU A 53 8.77 11.58 -3.55
CA LEU A 53 9.03 10.40 -4.40
C LEU A 53 10.06 10.71 -5.48
N GLN A 54 9.91 11.85 -6.18
CA GLN A 54 10.82 12.30 -7.21
C GLN A 54 12.23 12.58 -6.64
N ALA A 55 12.30 13.33 -5.54
CA ALA A 55 13.57 13.68 -4.91
C ALA A 55 14.33 12.47 -4.35
N SER A 56 13.59 11.44 -3.92
CA SER A 56 14.15 10.20 -3.36
C SER A 56 14.47 9.13 -4.39
N GLY A 57 14.05 9.29 -5.66
CA GLY A 57 14.20 8.27 -6.69
C GLY A 57 13.43 6.99 -6.40
N LEU A 58 12.36 7.07 -5.59
CA LEU A 58 11.52 5.94 -5.25
C LEU A 58 10.49 5.66 -6.35
N ILE A 59 10.29 4.37 -6.65
CA ILE A 59 9.24 3.94 -7.59
C ILE A 59 7.95 3.70 -6.78
N PRO A 60 6.89 4.52 -6.98
CA PRO A 60 5.64 4.33 -6.28
C PRO A 60 4.87 3.12 -6.82
N ILE A 61 4.41 2.27 -5.92
CA ILE A 61 3.48 1.18 -6.20
C ILE A 61 2.11 1.60 -5.64
N PRO A 62 1.17 2.02 -6.49
CA PRO A 62 -0.14 2.49 -6.03
C PRO A 62 -0.96 1.35 -5.45
N VAL A 63 -1.55 1.57 -4.27
CA VAL A 63 -2.44 0.62 -3.61
C VAL A 63 -3.67 1.32 -3.06
N CYS A 64 -4.83 0.70 -3.23
CA CYS A 64 -6.05 1.05 -2.51
C CYS A 64 -6.59 -0.23 -1.85
N PRO A 65 -6.40 -0.39 -0.53
CA PRO A 65 -6.80 -1.63 0.17
C PRO A 65 -8.28 -1.95 -0.01
N GLU A 66 -9.13 -0.95 -0.03
CA GLU A 66 -10.57 -1.13 -0.15
C GLU A 66 -10.96 -1.62 -1.55
N GLN A 67 -10.34 -1.10 -2.62
CA GLN A 67 -10.52 -1.63 -3.97
C GLN A 67 -9.93 -3.05 -4.13
N LEU A 68 -8.79 -3.32 -3.52
CA LEU A 68 -8.17 -4.65 -3.52
C LEU A 68 -9.03 -5.69 -2.79
N ALA A 69 -9.85 -5.27 -1.83
CA ALA A 69 -10.87 -6.11 -1.20
C ALA A 69 -12.14 -6.30 -2.04
N GLY A 70 -12.21 -5.72 -3.24
CA GLY A 70 -13.36 -5.80 -4.14
C GLY A 70 -14.44 -4.74 -3.89
N LEU A 71 -14.19 -3.74 -3.05
CA LEU A 71 -15.13 -2.64 -2.87
C LEU A 71 -15.13 -1.71 -4.10
N PRO A 72 -16.28 -1.27 -4.58
CA PRO A 72 -16.40 -0.39 -5.74
C PRO A 72 -15.89 1.04 -5.42
N THR A 73 -15.80 1.85 -6.45
CA THR A 73 -15.63 3.29 -6.34
C THR A 73 -16.67 3.97 -7.23
N PRO A 74 -17.56 4.82 -6.72
CA PRO A 74 -17.72 5.18 -5.30
C PRO A 74 -18.28 4.03 -4.44
N ARG A 75 -18.15 4.14 -3.11
CA ARG A 75 -18.65 3.18 -2.12
C ARG A 75 -19.11 3.87 -0.84
N PRO A 76 -19.90 3.20 0.00
CA PRO A 76 -20.27 3.70 1.32
C PRO A 76 -19.07 4.07 2.16
N LYS A 77 -19.17 5.18 2.91
CA LYS A 77 -18.15 5.58 3.87
C LYS A 77 -18.06 4.56 5.00
N CYS A 78 -16.84 4.23 5.41
CA CYS A 78 -16.58 3.25 6.48
C CYS A 78 -15.80 3.88 7.64
N TRP A 79 -16.00 3.34 8.84
CA TRP A 79 -15.27 3.71 10.07
C TRP A 79 -15.19 2.54 11.04
N PHE A 80 -14.35 2.66 12.07
CA PHE A 80 -14.34 1.71 13.16
C PHE A 80 -15.57 1.91 14.06
N SER A 81 -16.35 0.85 14.27
CA SER A 81 -17.38 0.82 15.30
C SER A 81 -16.79 0.40 16.65
N GLN A 82 -15.65 -0.34 16.62
CA GLN A 82 -14.93 -0.79 17.80
C GLN A 82 -13.43 -0.92 17.52
N GLY A 83 -12.60 -0.44 18.46
CA GLY A 83 -11.15 -0.60 18.38
C GLY A 83 -10.51 0.24 17.25
N ASP A 84 -9.46 -0.30 16.69
CA ASP A 84 -8.67 0.23 15.59
C ASP A 84 -8.10 -0.91 14.73
N GLY A 85 -7.15 -0.62 13.84
CA GLY A 85 -6.55 -1.62 12.96
C GLY A 85 -5.84 -2.74 13.71
N ASP A 86 -5.14 -2.42 14.80
CA ASP A 86 -4.49 -3.43 15.64
C ASP A 86 -5.52 -4.35 16.31
N SER A 87 -6.58 -3.76 16.87
CA SER A 87 -7.70 -4.51 17.46
C SER A 87 -8.39 -5.43 16.43
N VAL A 88 -8.54 -4.97 15.18
CA VAL A 88 -9.11 -5.79 14.09
C VAL A 88 -8.23 -6.98 13.77
N LEU A 89 -6.92 -6.80 13.72
CA LEU A 89 -5.98 -7.90 13.48
C LEU A 89 -5.99 -8.92 14.63
N ASP A 90 -6.24 -8.46 15.86
CA ASP A 90 -6.34 -9.29 17.07
C ASP A 90 -7.75 -9.93 17.24
N GLY A 91 -8.68 -9.65 16.33
CA GLY A 91 -10.03 -10.23 16.34
C GLY A 91 -11.03 -9.53 17.28
N THR A 92 -10.66 -8.40 17.89
CA THR A 92 -11.50 -7.66 18.83
C THR A 92 -12.07 -6.36 18.28
N GLY A 93 -11.49 -5.83 17.18
CA GLY A 93 -11.96 -4.63 16.52
C GLY A 93 -13.02 -4.91 15.44
N LYS A 94 -13.84 -3.91 15.12
CA LYS A 94 -14.87 -3.99 14.09
C LYS A 94 -14.96 -2.71 13.28
N LEU A 95 -15.29 -2.87 11.99
CA LEU A 95 -15.63 -1.78 11.08
C LEU A 95 -17.07 -1.95 10.56
N CYS A 96 -17.73 -0.83 10.34
CA CYS A 96 -19.00 -0.79 9.62
C CYS A 96 -18.96 0.30 8.55
N ASP A 97 -19.86 0.17 7.60
CA ASP A 97 -20.18 1.21 6.62
C ASP A 97 -21.30 2.14 7.13
N GLU A 98 -21.64 3.17 6.35
CA GLU A 98 -22.72 4.12 6.65
C GLU A 98 -24.12 3.48 6.69
N ASN A 99 -24.27 2.27 6.17
CA ASN A 99 -25.49 1.45 6.25
C ASN A 99 -25.47 0.49 7.43
N HIS A 100 -24.48 0.64 8.35
CA HIS A 100 -24.24 -0.23 9.51
C HIS A 100 -23.95 -1.70 9.16
N GLN A 101 -23.52 -1.99 7.92
CA GLN A 101 -23.09 -3.33 7.53
C GLN A 101 -21.67 -3.58 8.06
N ASP A 102 -21.45 -4.77 8.62
CA ASP A 102 -20.09 -5.18 9.04
C ASP A 102 -19.20 -5.42 7.81
N VAL A 103 -18.14 -4.64 7.69
CA VAL A 103 -17.16 -4.72 6.60
C VAL A 103 -15.78 -5.16 7.08
N THR A 104 -15.67 -5.63 8.31
CA THR A 104 -14.41 -5.96 8.98
C THR A 104 -13.54 -6.92 8.16
N ASP A 105 -14.13 -7.97 7.61
CA ASP A 105 -13.37 -8.97 6.84
C ASP A 105 -12.87 -8.43 5.49
N LEU A 106 -13.63 -7.52 4.85
CA LEU A 106 -13.16 -6.84 3.64
C LEU A 106 -11.91 -6.00 3.93
N PHE A 107 -11.88 -5.28 5.04
CA PHE A 107 -10.70 -4.50 5.42
C PHE A 107 -9.50 -5.38 5.76
N ARG A 108 -9.71 -6.54 6.39
CA ARG A 108 -8.65 -7.54 6.60
C ARG A 108 -8.10 -8.07 5.28
N GLU A 109 -8.98 -8.39 4.33
CA GLU A 109 -8.56 -8.91 3.01
C GLU A 109 -7.79 -7.86 2.23
N GLY A 110 -8.28 -6.62 2.13
CA GLY A 110 -7.55 -5.54 1.47
C GLY A 110 -6.16 -5.29 2.06
N ALA A 111 -6.03 -5.40 3.39
CA ALA A 111 -4.74 -5.31 4.05
C ALA A 111 -3.80 -6.46 3.65
N ARG A 112 -4.31 -7.69 3.56
CA ARG A 112 -3.53 -8.86 3.11
C ARG A 112 -3.07 -8.70 1.66
N GLU A 113 -3.93 -8.21 0.77
CA GLU A 113 -3.57 -7.95 -0.62
C GLU A 113 -2.46 -6.89 -0.73
N CYS A 114 -2.53 -5.80 0.05
CA CYS A 114 -1.45 -4.83 0.11
C CYS A 114 -0.13 -5.44 0.60
N LEU A 115 -0.18 -6.33 1.60
CA LEU A 115 1.01 -7.03 2.07
C LEU A 115 1.60 -7.97 1.01
N LYS A 116 0.75 -8.67 0.23
CA LYS A 116 1.21 -9.48 -0.91
C LYS A 116 1.94 -8.61 -1.93
N ILE A 117 1.38 -7.44 -2.30
CA ILE A 117 2.02 -6.51 -3.22
C ILE A 117 3.37 -6.03 -2.65
N ALA A 118 3.44 -5.66 -1.37
CA ALA A 118 4.70 -5.26 -0.73
C ALA A 118 5.78 -6.33 -0.87
N ARG A 119 5.41 -7.60 -0.64
CA ARG A 119 6.34 -8.73 -0.76
C ARG A 119 6.77 -8.97 -2.21
N LEU A 120 5.85 -8.92 -3.16
CA LEU A 120 6.12 -9.10 -4.59
C LEU A 120 7.05 -8.02 -5.15
N THR A 121 6.87 -6.77 -4.69
CA THR A 121 7.66 -5.63 -5.16
C THR A 121 8.93 -5.40 -4.34
N GLY A 122 9.11 -6.11 -3.24
CA GLY A 122 10.23 -5.91 -2.32
C GLY A 122 10.12 -4.61 -1.51
N SER A 123 8.97 -3.95 -1.50
CA SER A 123 8.76 -2.67 -0.81
C SER A 123 8.94 -2.83 0.71
N LYS A 124 9.76 -1.95 1.29
CA LYS A 124 10.03 -1.89 2.75
C LYS A 124 9.39 -0.68 3.41
N ILE A 125 8.80 0.20 2.62
CA ILE A 125 8.23 1.47 3.03
C ILE A 125 6.83 1.58 2.46
N ALA A 126 5.92 2.22 3.21
CA ALA A 126 4.62 2.63 2.72
C ALA A 126 4.32 4.09 3.12
N ILE A 127 3.81 4.88 2.18
CA ILE A 127 3.29 6.24 2.41
C ILE A 127 1.78 6.17 2.24
N LEU A 128 1.06 6.32 3.35
CA LEU A 128 -0.35 6.02 3.42
C LEU A 128 -1.19 7.26 3.76
N GLN A 129 -2.39 7.32 3.16
CA GLN A 129 -3.38 8.37 3.41
C GLN A 129 -3.81 8.37 4.88
N GLN A 130 -3.62 9.50 5.57
CA GLN A 130 -4.02 9.67 6.96
C GLN A 130 -5.55 9.69 7.12
N ARG A 131 -6.03 9.38 8.32
CA ARG A 131 -7.47 9.37 8.72
C ARG A 131 -8.34 8.32 8.01
N SER A 132 -7.79 7.49 7.12
CA SER A 132 -8.50 6.37 6.50
C SER A 132 -8.60 5.19 7.46
N PRO A 133 -9.73 4.45 7.52
CA PRO A 133 -9.84 3.23 8.31
C PRO A 133 -8.93 2.10 7.80
N SER A 134 -8.50 2.16 6.55
CA SER A 134 -7.49 1.24 6.00
C SER A 134 -6.07 1.74 6.22
N CYS A 135 -5.80 3.00 5.87
CA CYS A 135 -4.47 3.54 5.63
C CYS A 135 -3.94 4.43 6.77
N GLY A 136 -4.81 4.96 7.64
CA GLY A 136 -4.41 5.88 8.71
C GLY A 136 -3.31 5.30 9.58
N SER A 137 -2.20 6.03 9.76
CA SER A 137 -1.05 5.54 10.52
C SER A 137 -1.03 6.04 11.98
N ARG A 138 -1.78 7.11 12.28
CA ARG A 138 -1.84 7.75 13.59
C ARG A 138 -3.24 8.18 14.00
N LYS A 139 -4.12 8.50 13.04
CA LYS A 139 -5.48 8.97 13.28
C LYS A 139 -6.47 8.24 12.40
N ILE A 140 -7.59 7.86 12.98
CA ILE A 140 -8.69 7.13 12.33
C ILE A 140 -10.03 7.71 12.79
N TYR A 141 -11.09 7.41 12.04
CA TYR A 141 -12.45 7.68 12.50
C TYR A 141 -13.03 6.45 13.20
N ARG A 142 -13.56 6.65 14.43
CA ARG A 142 -14.36 5.69 15.17
C ARG A 142 -15.69 6.34 15.53
N ASN A 143 -16.81 5.71 15.11
CA ASN A 143 -18.14 6.29 15.26
C ASN A 143 -18.16 7.77 14.83
N GLU A 144 -17.57 8.06 13.65
CA GLU A 144 -17.41 9.40 13.06
C GLU A 144 -16.55 10.41 13.85
N VAL A 145 -16.00 10.03 15.01
CA VAL A 145 -15.08 10.86 15.78
C VAL A 145 -13.64 10.55 15.39
N LEU A 146 -12.86 11.59 15.14
CA LEU A 146 -11.42 11.45 14.84
C LEU A 146 -10.65 11.18 16.15
N LEU A 147 -9.98 10.04 16.20
CA LEU A 147 -9.22 9.57 17.37
C LEU A 147 -7.84 9.10 16.96
N GLU A 148 -6.94 8.98 17.93
CA GLU A 148 -5.68 8.26 17.72
C GLU A 148 -5.94 6.77 17.50
N GLY A 149 -5.17 6.18 16.59
CA GLY A 149 -5.28 4.78 16.21
C GLY A 149 -4.73 4.53 14.80
N THR A 150 -4.71 3.27 14.43
CA THR A 150 -4.18 2.80 13.13
C THR A 150 -5.29 2.21 12.26
N GLY A 151 -5.18 2.41 10.96
CA GLY A 151 -5.97 1.69 9.97
C GLY A 151 -5.50 0.23 9.83
N VAL A 152 -6.37 -0.65 9.34
CA VAL A 152 -6.10 -2.09 9.28
C VAL A 152 -4.87 -2.42 8.42
N THR A 153 -4.72 -1.77 7.26
CA THR A 153 -3.57 -1.97 6.36
C THR A 153 -2.30 -1.40 6.98
N ALA A 154 -2.36 -0.20 7.55
CA ALA A 154 -1.20 0.40 8.22
C ALA A 154 -0.69 -0.50 9.36
N ALA A 155 -1.60 -1.02 10.19
CA ALA A 155 -1.27 -1.95 11.28
C ALA A 155 -0.62 -3.25 10.76
N LEU A 156 -1.21 -3.89 9.74
CA LEU A 156 -0.68 -5.13 9.18
C LEU A 156 0.70 -4.96 8.55
N LEU A 157 0.89 -3.91 7.74
CA LEU A 157 2.17 -3.62 7.11
C LEU A 157 3.24 -3.32 8.16
N LYS A 158 2.91 -2.54 9.20
CA LYS A 158 3.81 -2.24 10.32
C LYS A 158 4.20 -3.51 11.08
N ARG A 159 3.24 -4.38 11.45
CA ARG A 159 3.51 -5.68 12.09
C ARG A 159 4.36 -6.60 11.21
N SER A 160 4.30 -6.42 9.89
CA SER A 160 5.10 -7.17 8.92
C SER A 160 6.47 -6.55 8.64
N GLY A 161 6.87 -5.51 9.38
CA GLY A 161 8.21 -4.92 9.34
C GLY A 161 8.39 -3.77 8.33
N LEU A 162 7.33 -3.26 7.69
CA LEU A 162 7.44 -2.08 6.85
C LEU A 162 7.52 -0.81 7.70
N LYS A 163 8.29 0.18 7.24
CA LYS A 163 8.25 1.54 7.77
C LYS A 163 7.03 2.26 7.20
N ILE A 164 6.17 2.77 8.08
CA ILE A 164 4.92 3.44 7.67
C ILE A 164 5.06 4.93 7.88
N PHE A 165 4.80 5.69 6.83
CA PHE A 165 4.70 7.14 6.81
C PHE A 165 3.30 7.54 6.34
N SER A 166 2.97 8.81 6.49
CA SER A 166 1.71 9.38 6.03
C SER A 166 1.95 10.63 5.20
N ASP A 167 0.93 11.02 4.45
CA ASP A 167 0.92 12.24 3.65
C ASP A 167 1.26 13.52 4.46
N ASP A 168 0.92 13.55 5.75
CA ASP A 168 1.20 14.64 6.67
C ASP A 168 2.49 14.45 7.51
N HIS A 169 3.25 13.38 7.27
CA HIS A 169 4.50 13.09 7.98
C HIS A 169 5.42 12.18 7.14
N LEU A 170 6.11 12.80 6.21
CA LEU A 170 7.09 12.14 5.35
C LEU A 170 8.45 12.00 6.05
N PRO A 171 9.32 11.06 5.64
CA PRO A 171 10.68 10.96 6.17
C PRO A 171 11.48 12.23 5.91
N ALA A 172 12.27 12.67 6.88
CA ALA A 172 13.18 13.81 6.72
C ALA A 172 14.39 13.48 5.82
N GLU A 173 14.78 12.21 5.77
CA GLU A 173 15.91 11.72 4.99
C GLU A 173 15.43 10.71 3.93
N LYS A 174 16.21 10.61 2.85
CA LYS A 174 15.99 9.57 1.83
C LYS A 174 16.19 8.19 2.48
N PRO A 175 15.32 7.21 2.19
CA PRO A 175 15.43 5.86 2.73
C PRO A 175 16.60 5.08 2.15
#